data_0920a9f557274985fc813b5efd935102
#
_entry.id   0920a9f557274985fc813b5efd935102
#
_cell.length_a   1.000
_cell.length_b   1.000
_cell.length_c   1.000
_cell.angle_alpha   90.00
_cell.angle_beta   90.00
_cell.angle_gamma   90.00
#
_symmetry.space_group_name_H-M   'P 1'
#
loop_
_entity.id
_entity.type
_entity.pdbx_description
1 polymer ?
#
loop_
_entity_poly.entity_id
_entity_poly.type
_entity_poly.pdbx_seq_one_letter_code
_entity_poly.pdbx_strand_id
1 'polypeptide(L)'
;MPSLPPSKREILVFEPDVEGHSQEWLQHLVDFVAANHQAAAIAVLAPPALCATLSRSIPPVADGRIRFIAMKPSEVKLCGHRSLSLAAFARWWTMRRYLQRSGADMGFFLCLDLLSLPLAFGLGTHGKPLAGILFRPSVHYAAFGNYQPGLGEWLRDVRKDLLYRMMLRNPAVAAILSLDPFFPAHAADHYRHGGKVQALPDPAHPAADSAGAVVSADIVPPGRIAFLLFGYLTERKGPLMVLDALRLLPQRVAARVAVLFAGRVDPAIRDAIETRRDVLAREQPDLWLRIDDRRLDRAELDSLVTQSAVILAPYQRFVGSSGVLLWAARAGRPVLAQSFGLVGRLTREHRLGLVADSSDPAKLAAEIERMVDGGPQTFIDLSSAADFASSRTPHRFASAPATSPASPPPGRPATRR
;
A
#
# COMPACT_ATOMS: atom_id res chain seq x y z
N MET A 1 -39.29 -23.95 -22.29
CA MET A 1 -38.91 -22.66 -21.70
C MET A 1 -37.42 -22.65 -21.58
N PRO A 2 -36.66 -21.75 -22.23
CA PRO A 2 -35.22 -21.66 -22.00
C PRO A 2 -34.99 -21.21 -20.56
N SER A 3 -34.18 -21.96 -19.80
CA SER A 3 -33.74 -21.61 -18.48
C SER A 3 -33.01 -20.27 -18.56
N LEU A 4 -33.49 -19.25 -17.83
CA LEU A 4 -32.77 -18.01 -17.62
C LEU A 4 -31.35 -18.34 -17.14
N PRO A 5 -30.31 -17.73 -17.71
CA PRO A 5 -28.97 -17.91 -17.22
C PRO A 5 -28.93 -17.48 -15.74
N PRO A 6 -28.13 -18.17 -14.88
CA PRO A 6 -28.02 -17.81 -13.48
C PRO A 6 -27.69 -16.31 -13.42
N SER A 7 -28.46 -15.56 -12.63
CA SER A 7 -28.27 -14.13 -12.45
C SER A 7 -26.82 -13.89 -12.03
N LYS A 8 -26.04 -13.23 -12.88
CA LYS A 8 -24.65 -12.92 -12.56
C LYS A 8 -24.65 -12.06 -11.30
N ARG A 9 -23.93 -12.52 -10.29
CA ARG A 9 -23.75 -11.84 -9.02
C ARG A 9 -23.20 -10.42 -9.26
N GLU A 10 -23.78 -9.41 -8.60
CA GLU A 10 -23.33 -8.02 -8.68
C GLU A 10 -22.73 -7.57 -7.34
N ILE A 11 -21.58 -6.89 -7.39
CA ILE A 11 -20.87 -6.35 -6.23
C ILE A 11 -20.92 -4.82 -6.27
N LEU A 12 -21.42 -4.18 -5.21
CA LEU A 12 -21.32 -2.73 -5.04
C LEU A 12 -19.95 -2.39 -4.43
N VAL A 13 -19.05 -1.86 -5.25
CA VAL A 13 -17.73 -1.38 -4.82
C VAL A 13 -17.85 0.07 -4.38
N PHE A 14 -17.42 0.38 -3.15
CA PHE A 14 -17.53 1.71 -2.56
C PHE A 14 -16.17 2.33 -2.28
N GLU A 15 -15.93 3.50 -2.87
CA GLU A 15 -14.74 4.31 -2.64
C GLU A 15 -15.10 5.80 -2.62
N PRO A 16 -15.15 6.44 -1.45
CA PRO A 16 -15.48 7.85 -1.33
C PRO A 16 -14.28 8.79 -1.49
N ASP A 17 -13.05 8.28 -1.50
CA ASP A 17 -11.83 9.08 -1.58
C ASP A 17 -11.32 9.16 -3.04
N VAL A 18 -10.78 10.32 -3.44
CA VAL A 18 -10.23 10.56 -4.78
C VAL A 18 -8.71 10.54 -4.80
N GLU A 19 -8.07 10.53 -3.63
CA GLU A 19 -6.62 10.58 -3.48
C GLU A 19 -6.02 9.20 -3.17
N GLY A 20 -4.70 9.09 -3.34
CA GLY A 20 -3.97 7.87 -3.05
C GLY A 20 -4.11 6.80 -4.13
N HIS A 21 -4.31 5.56 -3.71
CA HIS A 21 -4.40 4.38 -4.61
C HIS A 21 -5.80 4.13 -5.18
N SER A 22 -6.81 4.91 -4.77
CA SER A 22 -8.22 4.66 -5.06
C SER A 22 -8.51 4.54 -6.55
N GLN A 23 -8.03 5.49 -7.36
CA GLN A 23 -8.25 5.49 -8.80
C GLN A 23 -7.62 4.27 -9.48
N GLU A 24 -6.38 3.97 -9.15
CA GLU A 24 -5.63 2.87 -9.76
C GLU A 24 -6.23 1.50 -9.39
N TRP A 25 -6.60 1.32 -8.15
CA TRP A 25 -7.19 0.06 -7.68
C TRP A 25 -8.57 -0.18 -8.26
N LEU A 26 -9.39 0.88 -8.38
CA LEU A 26 -10.66 0.79 -9.11
C LEU A 26 -10.44 0.48 -10.58
N GLN A 27 -9.42 1.06 -11.22
CA GLN A 27 -9.08 0.74 -12.60
C GLN A 27 -8.73 -0.74 -12.75
N HIS A 28 -7.91 -1.31 -11.85
CA HIS A 28 -7.59 -2.74 -11.88
C HIS A 28 -8.83 -3.64 -11.75
N LEU A 29 -9.78 -3.28 -10.87
CA LEU A 29 -11.03 -4.02 -10.73
C LEU A 29 -11.90 -3.94 -12.01
N VAL A 30 -11.98 -2.77 -12.56
CA VAL A 30 -12.74 -2.50 -13.80
C VAL A 30 -12.13 -3.27 -14.98
N ASP A 31 -10.82 -3.18 -15.18
CA ASP A 31 -10.11 -3.88 -16.26
C ASP A 31 -10.26 -5.40 -16.13
N PHE A 32 -10.18 -5.92 -14.90
CA PHE A 32 -10.40 -7.34 -14.63
C PHE A 32 -11.81 -7.79 -15.02
N VAL A 33 -12.84 -7.03 -14.62
CA VAL A 33 -14.23 -7.37 -14.95
C VAL A 33 -14.50 -7.23 -16.45
N ALA A 34 -13.90 -6.23 -17.10
CA ALA A 34 -14.00 -6.05 -18.56
C ALA A 34 -13.40 -7.23 -19.33
N ALA A 35 -12.24 -7.71 -18.89
CA ALA A 35 -11.51 -8.80 -19.54
C ALA A 35 -12.06 -10.20 -19.21
N ASN A 36 -12.76 -10.38 -18.08
CA ASN A 36 -13.17 -11.70 -17.59
C ASN A 36 -14.71 -11.84 -17.58
N HIS A 37 -15.27 -12.51 -18.58
CA HIS A 37 -16.71 -12.74 -18.69
C HIS A 37 -17.33 -13.58 -17.58
N GLN A 38 -16.52 -14.32 -16.82
CA GLN A 38 -16.99 -15.12 -15.68
C GLN A 38 -16.98 -14.34 -14.36
N ALA A 39 -16.33 -13.16 -14.32
CA ALA A 39 -16.34 -12.31 -13.15
C ALA A 39 -17.73 -11.80 -12.80
N ALA A 40 -17.96 -11.53 -11.52
CA ALA A 40 -19.15 -10.84 -11.06
C ALA A 40 -19.27 -9.44 -11.71
N ALA A 41 -20.49 -8.98 -11.92
CA ALA A 41 -20.74 -7.60 -12.33
C ALA A 41 -20.37 -6.64 -11.18
N ILE A 42 -19.95 -5.43 -11.49
CA ILE A 42 -19.64 -4.40 -10.49
C ILE A 42 -20.43 -3.12 -10.71
N ALA A 43 -20.93 -2.56 -9.61
CA ALA A 43 -21.44 -1.20 -9.53
C ALA A 43 -20.43 -0.38 -8.69
N VAL A 44 -19.77 0.60 -9.27
CA VAL A 44 -18.78 1.44 -8.57
C VAL A 44 -19.47 2.69 -8.04
N LEU A 45 -19.58 2.80 -6.71
CA LEU A 45 -20.10 3.96 -6.00
C LEU A 45 -18.94 4.84 -5.56
N ALA A 46 -18.75 5.98 -6.22
CA ALA A 46 -17.61 6.86 -6.01
C ALA A 46 -17.97 8.34 -6.23
N PRO A 47 -17.09 9.31 -5.87
CA PRO A 47 -17.27 10.71 -6.19
C PRO A 47 -17.41 10.95 -7.70
N PRO A 48 -18.19 11.99 -8.12
CA PRO A 48 -18.46 12.24 -9.55
C PRO A 48 -17.19 12.38 -10.41
N ALA A 49 -16.16 13.03 -9.90
CA ALA A 49 -14.89 13.21 -10.62
C ALA A 49 -14.20 11.88 -10.90
N LEU A 50 -14.19 10.95 -9.92
CA LEU A 50 -13.60 9.63 -10.06
C LEU A 50 -14.40 8.76 -11.03
N CYS A 51 -15.72 8.78 -10.94
CA CYS A 51 -16.61 8.12 -11.90
C CYS A 51 -16.35 8.61 -13.33
N ALA A 52 -16.25 9.94 -13.54
CA ALA A 52 -16.00 10.52 -14.85
C ALA A 52 -14.61 10.15 -15.42
N THR A 53 -13.61 10.01 -14.57
CA THR A 53 -12.26 9.59 -14.99
C THR A 53 -12.25 8.13 -15.41
N LEU A 54 -12.82 7.25 -14.60
CA LEU A 54 -12.86 5.82 -14.87
C LEU A 54 -13.73 5.48 -16.10
N SER A 55 -14.87 6.14 -16.28
CA SER A 55 -15.75 5.89 -17.43
C SER A 55 -15.11 6.27 -18.77
N ARG A 56 -14.15 7.17 -18.79
CA ARG A 56 -13.41 7.54 -20.02
C ARG A 56 -12.33 6.54 -20.41
N SER A 57 -11.77 5.82 -19.43
CA SER A 57 -10.69 4.84 -19.66
C SER A 57 -11.20 3.45 -20.03
N ILE A 58 -12.53 3.23 -19.98
CA ILE A 58 -13.10 1.91 -20.27
C ILE A 58 -13.63 1.92 -21.70
N PRO A 59 -13.23 0.94 -22.54
CA PRO A 59 -13.93 0.67 -23.79
C PRO A 59 -15.41 0.42 -23.47
N PRO A 60 -16.36 0.85 -24.32
CA PRO A 60 -17.76 0.59 -24.10
C PRO A 60 -17.96 -0.93 -23.98
N VAL A 61 -18.05 -1.42 -22.75
CA VAL A 61 -18.37 -2.83 -22.48
C VAL A 61 -19.87 -2.97 -22.70
N ALA A 62 -20.24 -3.52 -23.83
CA ALA A 62 -21.60 -3.58 -24.33
C ALA A 62 -22.56 -4.41 -23.47
N ASP A 63 -22.09 -5.10 -22.43
CA ASP A 63 -22.88 -6.08 -21.66
C ASP A 63 -23.41 -5.57 -20.31
N GLY A 64 -23.21 -4.30 -19.99
CA GLY A 64 -23.75 -3.68 -18.77
C GLY A 64 -23.18 -4.21 -17.44
N ARG A 65 -22.08 -5.00 -17.48
CA ARG A 65 -21.46 -5.59 -16.26
C ARG A 65 -20.73 -4.59 -15.38
N ILE A 66 -20.43 -3.40 -15.89
CA ILE A 66 -19.77 -2.33 -15.17
C ILE A 66 -20.67 -1.11 -15.23
N ARG A 67 -21.05 -0.61 -14.06
CA ARG A 67 -21.81 0.64 -13.96
C ARG A 67 -21.23 1.56 -12.90
N PHE A 68 -21.31 2.85 -13.14
CA PHE A 68 -20.85 3.87 -12.21
C PHE A 68 -22.04 4.57 -11.56
N ILE A 69 -21.97 4.76 -10.26
CA ILE A 69 -22.96 5.46 -9.45
C ILE A 69 -22.27 6.64 -8.78
N ALA A 70 -22.56 7.85 -9.24
CA ALA A 70 -21.99 9.05 -8.65
C ALA A 70 -22.62 9.35 -7.28
N MET A 71 -21.77 9.55 -6.26
CA MET A 71 -22.16 10.02 -4.93
C MET A 71 -22.68 11.46 -5.02
N LYS A 72 -23.61 11.84 -4.14
CA LYS A 72 -24.01 13.23 -3.98
C LYS A 72 -22.88 14.05 -3.33
N PRO A 73 -22.73 15.35 -3.68
CA PRO A 73 -21.68 16.20 -3.06
C PRO A 73 -21.75 16.24 -1.52
N SER A 74 -22.97 16.22 -0.95
CA SER A 74 -23.16 16.16 0.51
C SER A 74 -22.67 14.84 1.12
N GLU A 75 -22.78 13.72 0.42
CA GLU A 75 -22.30 12.41 0.86
C GLU A 75 -20.77 12.36 0.85
N VAL A 76 -20.15 12.87 -0.22
CA VAL A 76 -18.69 13.01 -0.33
C VAL A 76 -18.16 13.83 0.84
N LYS A 77 -18.78 15.00 1.12
CA LYS A 77 -18.39 15.88 2.22
C LYS A 77 -18.51 15.19 3.58
N LEU A 78 -19.59 14.42 3.82
CA LEU A 78 -19.78 13.68 5.07
C LEU A 78 -18.80 12.52 5.21
N CYS A 79 -18.55 11.77 4.14
CA CYS A 79 -17.57 10.67 4.12
C CYS A 79 -16.13 11.15 4.35
N GLY A 80 -15.81 12.40 3.98
CA GLY A 80 -14.52 13.07 4.22
C GLY A 80 -14.50 13.97 5.46
N HIS A 81 -15.43 13.82 6.41
CA HIS A 81 -15.48 14.66 7.59
C HIS A 81 -14.24 14.54 8.47
N ARG A 82 -13.79 15.66 9.08
CA ARG A 82 -12.58 15.69 9.94
C ARG A 82 -12.67 14.75 11.15
N SER A 83 -13.84 14.58 11.73
CA SER A 83 -14.06 13.56 12.76
C SER A 83 -14.13 12.18 12.14
N LEU A 84 -13.14 11.33 12.45
CA LEU A 84 -13.06 9.96 11.93
C LEU A 84 -14.28 9.11 12.27
N SER A 85 -14.88 9.31 13.44
CA SER A 85 -16.10 8.59 13.84
C SER A 85 -17.29 8.98 12.97
N LEU A 86 -17.50 10.29 12.73
CA LEU A 86 -18.58 10.75 11.85
C LEU A 86 -18.36 10.27 10.41
N ALA A 87 -17.13 10.35 9.90
CA ALA A 87 -16.79 9.83 8.59
C ALA A 87 -17.06 8.30 8.49
N ALA A 88 -16.72 7.53 9.52
CA ALA A 88 -16.95 6.10 9.56
C ALA A 88 -18.45 5.74 9.46
N PHE A 89 -19.29 6.40 10.26
CA PHE A 89 -20.74 6.17 10.21
C PHE A 89 -21.36 6.68 8.90
N ALA A 90 -20.89 7.81 8.36
CA ALA A 90 -21.35 8.33 7.07
C ALA A 90 -21.03 7.36 5.92
N ARG A 91 -19.81 6.80 5.89
CA ARG A 91 -19.38 5.79 4.90
C ARG A 91 -20.24 4.52 5.01
N TRP A 92 -20.44 3.98 6.21
CA TRP A 92 -21.28 2.84 6.43
C TRP A 92 -22.74 3.11 5.99
N TRP A 93 -23.32 4.26 6.39
CA TRP A 93 -24.68 4.65 6.02
C TRP A 93 -24.87 4.79 4.51
N THR A 94 -23.91 5.44 3.83
CA THR A 94 -23.93 5.62 2.38
C THR A 94 -23.88 4.27 1.68
N MET A 95 -22.93 3.42 2.02
CA MET A 95 -22.84 2.06 1.47
C MET A 95 -24.15 1.29 1.68
N ARG A 96 -24.66 1.24 2.90
CA ARG A 96 -25.90 0.52 3.24
C ARG A 96 -27.07 0.98 2.40
N ARG A 97 -27.26 2.29 2.25
CA ARG A 97 -28.34 2.88 1.47
C ARG A 97 -28.27 2.53 -0.02
N TYR A 98 -27.09 2.64 -0.60
CA TYR A 98 -26.90 2.33 -2.00
C TYR A 98 -26.93 0.81 -2.27
N LEU A 99 -26.42 0.00 -1.36
CA LEU A 99 -26.50 -1.46 -1.47
C LEU A 99 -27.96 -1.96 -1.48
N GLN A 100 -28.84 -1.31 -0.74
CA GLN A 100 -30.29 -1.62 -0.80
C GLN A 100 -30.93 -1.22 -2.12
N ARG A 101 -30.54 -0.04 -2.67
CA ARG A 101 -31.15 0.54 -3.86
C ARG A 101 -30.61 -0.02 -5.17
N SER A 102 -29.36 -0.45 -5.18
CA SER A 102 -28.68 -0.91 -6.40
C SER A 102 -29.11 -2.29 -6.87
N GLY A 103 -29.70 -3.09 -5.99
CA GLY A 103 -29.95 -4.50 -6.26
C GLY A 103 -28.71 -5.41 -6.10
N ALA A 104 -27.53 -4.86 -5.88
CA ALA A 104 -26.30 -5.64 -5.71
C ALA A 104 -26.40 -6.65 -4.56
N ASP A 105 -25.75 -7.79 -4.71
CA ASP A 105 -25.83 -8.92 -3.77
C ASP A 105 -24.90 -8.74 -2.57
N MET A 106 -23.84 -7.92 -2.71
CA MET A 106 -22.80 -7.75 -1.72
C MET A 106 -22.22 -6.34 -1.80
N GLY A 107 -21.77 -5.80 -0.65
CA GLY A 107 -21.00 -4.57 -0.56
C GLY A 107 -19.51 -4.85 -0.40
N PHE A 108 -18.68 -4.10 -1.12
CA PHE A 108 -17.23 -4.18 -1.03
C PHE A 108 -16.63 -2.79 -0.76
N PHE A 109 -15.93 -2.64 0.37
CA PHE A 109 -15.21 -1.42 0.70
C PHE A 109 -13.77 -1.49 0.21
N LEU A 110 -13.36 -0.53 -0.61
CA LEU A 110 -11.98 -0.45 -1.05
C LEU A 110 -11.03 -0.10 0.10
N CYS A 111 -11.53 0.66 1.11
CA CYS A 111 -10.82 0.92 2.37
C CYS A 111 -11.72 0.64 3.57
N LEU A 112 -11.40 -0.42 4.34
CA LEU A 112 -12.16 -0.86 5.51
C LEU A 112 -11.65 -0.25 6.82
N ASP A 113 -10.46 0.33 6.86
CA ASP A 113 -9.81 0.78 8.09
C ASP A 113 -10.68 1.72 8.94
N LEU A 114 -11.40 2.65 8.31
CA LEU A 114 -12.30 3.58 9.02
C LEU A 114 -13.61 2.93 9.48
N LEU A 115 -14.00 1.81 8.89
CA LEU A 115 -15.30 1.16 9.13
C LEU A 115 -15.30 0.17 10.29
N SER A 116 -14.14 -0.06 10.90
CA SER A 116 -14.02 -0.95 12.07
C SER A 116 -14.98 -0.54 13.20
N LEU A 117 -15.22 0.76 13.39
CA LEU A 117 -16.12 1.25 14.46
C LEU A 117 -17.60 0.89 14.22
N PRO A 118 -18.27 1.31 13.12
CA PRO A 118 -19.68 0.94 12.89
C PRO A 118 -19.88 -0.57 12.79
N LEU A 119 -18.93 -1.31 12.18
CA LEU A 119 -19.02 -2.76 12.05
C LEU A 119 -18.81 -3.48 13.38
N ALA A 120 -17.99 -2.94 14.29
CA ALA A 120 -17.82 -3.46 15.65
C ALA A 120 -19.10 -3.34 16.49
N PHE A 121 -19.93 -2.32 16.26
CA PHE A 121 -21.27 -2.20 16.87
C PHE A 121 -22.32 -3.15 16.27
N GLY A 122 -21.92 -4.07 15.41
CA GLY A 122 -22.85 -5.03 14.82
C GLY A 122 -23.75 -4.44 13.72
N LEU A 123 -23.45 -3.22 13.26
CA LEU A 123 -24.24 -2.59 12.21
C LEU A 123 -24.14 -3.37 10.90
N GLY A 124 -25.28 -3.82 10.40
CA GLY A 124 -25.37 -4.67 9.21
C GLY A 124 -26.02 -3.95 8.02
N THR A 125 -26.30 -4.72 6.98
CA THR A 125 -26.76 -4.29 5.68
C THR A 125 -28.03 -5.03 5.21
N HIS A 126 -28.96 -5.27 6.13
CA HIS A 126 -30.22 -5.98 5.84
C HIS A 126 -30.02 -7.35 5.16
N GLY A 127 -29.12 -8.16 5.73
CA GLY A 127 -28.85 -9.53 5.27
C GLY A 127 -27.88 -9.65 4.11
N LYS A 128 -27.44 -8.53 3.50
CA LYS A 128 -26.41 -8.58 2.44
C LYS A 128 -25.01 -8.60 3.03
N PRO A 129 -24.09 -9.46 2.52
CA PRO A 129 -22.74 -9.56 3.02
C PRO A 129 -21.91 -8.32 2.67
N LEU A 130 -20.92 -8.04 3.54
CA LEU A 130 -19.90 -7.02 3.33
C LEU A 130 -18.52 -7.65 3.30
N ALA A 131 -17.67 -7.17 2.43
CA ALA A 131 -16.24 -7.41 2.47
C ALA A 131 -15.48 -6.09 2.24
N GLY A 132 -14.15 -6.11 2.41
CA GLY A 132 -13.35 -4.94 2.12
C GLY A 132 -11.88 -5.15 2.43
N ILE A 133 -11.06 -4.16 2.01
CA ILE A 133 -9.62 -4.18 2.14
C ILE A 133 -9.19 -3.48 3.43
N LEU A 134 -8.41 -4.17 4.24
CA LEU A 134 -7.75 -3.63 5.43
C LEU A 134 -6.29 -3.33 5.13
N PHE A 135 -5.91 -2.06 5.22
CA PHE A 135 -4.59 -1.59 4.83
C PHE A 135 -3.55 -1.74 5.94
N ARG A 136 -3.92 -1.41 7.18
CA ARG A 136 -2.97 -1.24 8.29
C ARG A 136 -3.44 -1.91 9.57
N PRO A 137 -3.42 -3.24 9.63
CA PRO A 137 -3.71 -3.96 10.87
C PRO A 137 -2.51 -3.90 11.83
N SER A 138 -2.21 -2.69 12.37
CA SER A 138 -0.98 -2.42 13.14
C SER A 138 -0.88 -3.15 14.47
N VAL A 139 -1.93 -3.82 14.91
CA VAL A 139 -2.05 -4.46 16.23
C VAL A 139 -0.97 -5.51 16.56
N HIS A 140 -0.30 -6.06 15.54
CA HIS A 140 0.74 -7.07 15.71
C HIS A 140 2.14 -6.61 15.27
N TYR A 141 2.28 -5.37 14.85
CA TYR A 141 3.56 -4.87 14.28
C TYR A 141 4.67 -4.66 15.31
N ALA A 142 4.34 -4.57 16.59
CA ALA A 142 5.34 -4.55 17.67
C ALA A 142 6.22 -5.81 17.67
N ALA A 143 5.71 -6.94 17.12
CA ALA A 143 6.48 -8.18 16.96
C ALA A 143 7.43 -8.17 15.74
N PHE A 144 7.43 -7.11 14.91
CA PHE A 144 8.18 -7.05 13.65
C PHE A 144 9.47 -6.24 13.76
N GLY A 145 10.24 -6.42 14.80
CA GLY A 145 11.52 -5.76 15.02
C GLY A 145 11.55 -4.96 16.32
N ASN A 146 12.53 -4.09 16.47
CA ASN A 146 12.80 -3.38 17.72
C ASN A 146 11.98 -2.09 17.90
N TYR A 147 10.88 -1.92 17.19
CA TYR A 147 10.04 -0.76 17.34
C TYR A 147 9.26 -0.81 18.66
N GLN A 148 9.47 0.22 19.48
CA GLN A 148 8.71 0.40 20.70
C GLN A 148 7.65 1.49 20.46
N PRO A 149 6.35 1.13 20.43
CA PRO A 149 5.30 2.12 20.29
C PRO A 149 5.23 3.03 21.51
N GLY A 150 5.06 4.32 21.30
CA GLY A 150 4.74 5.25 22.37
C GLY A 150 3.37 4.93 23.01
N LEU A 151 3.10 5.46 24.22
CA LEU A 151 1.83 5.21 24.94
C LEU A 151 0.58 5.48 24.07
N GLY A 152 0.58 6.56 23.29
CA GLY A 152 -0.54 6.91 22.40
C GLY A 152 -0.72 5.93 21.23
N GLU A 153 0.38 5.35 20.73
CA GLU A 153 0.35 4.32 19.69
C GLU A 153 -0.15 3.00 20.26
N TRP A 154 0.33 2.62 21.44
CA TRP A 154 -0.12 1.44 22.16
C TRP A 154 -1.62 1.48 22.46
N LEU A 155 -2.13 2.59 23.02
CA LEU A 155 -3.56 2.77 23.26
C LEU A 155 -4.39 2.66 21.99
N ARG A 156 -3.89 3.21 20.89
CA ARG A 156 -4.55 3.12 19.57
C ARG A 156 -4.60 1.67 19.09
N ASP A 157 -3.52 0.91 19.26
CA ASP A 157 -3.46 -0.48 18.83
C ASP A 157 -4.34 -1.39 19.71
N VAL A 158 -4.39 -1.17 21.02
CA VAL A 158 -5.34 -1.85 21.93
C VAL A 158 -6.80 -1.57 21.50
N ARG A 159 -7.12 -0.31 21.20
CA ARG A 159 -8.46 0.04 20.69
C ARG A 159 -8.77 -0.64 19.37
N LYS A 160 -7.81 -0.68 18.43
CA LYS A 160 -7.98 -1.37 17.14
C LYS A 160 -8.19 -2.87 17.34
N ASP A 161 -7.40 -3.51 18.20
CA ASP A 161 -7.56 -4.93 18.52
C ASP A 161 -8.96 -5.25 19.00
N LEU A 162 -9.49 -4.47 19.95
CA LEU A 162 -10.85 -4.61 20.42
C LEU A 162 -11.89 -4.44 19.29
N LEU A 163 -11.72 -3.40 18.45
CA LEU A 163 -12.63 -3.17 17.33
C LEU A 163 -12.59 -4.31 16.32
N TYR A 164 -11.41 -4.89 16.03
CA TYR A 164 -11.29 -6.04 15.12
C TYR A 164 -11.95 -7.29 15.70
N ARG A 165 -11.78 -7.56 17.01
CA ARG A 165 -12.49 -8.66 17.70
C ARG A 165 -14.01 -8.54 17.57
N MET A 166 -14.54 -7.33 17.74
CA MET A 166 -15.97 -7.06 17.63
C MET A 166 -16.45 -7.10 16.18
N MET A 167 -15.73 -6.47 15.26
CA MET A 167 -16.05 -6.43 13.83
C MET A 167 -16.11 -7.85 13.21
N LEU A 168 -15.18 -8.73 13.56
CA LEU A 168 -15.15 -10.11 13.05
C LEU A 168 -16.32 -10.96 13.55
N ARG A 169 -16.92 -10.61 14.69
CA ARG A 169 -18.15 -11.24 15.19
C ARG A 169 -19.40 -10.81 14.42
N ASN A 170 -19.35 -9.68 13.72
CA ASN A 170 -20.48 -9.18 12.95
C ASN A 170 -20.80 -10.16 11.80
N PRO A 171 -22.03 -10.72 11.74
CA PRO A 171 -22.41 -11.66 10.69
C PRO A 171 -22.48 -11.02 9.31
N ALA A 172 -22.68 -9.70 9.21
CA ALA A 172 -22.64 -8.98 7.93
C ALA A 172 -21.24 -8.96 7.32
N VAL A 173 -20.16 -9.04 8.11
CA VAL A 173 -18.79 -9.11 7.61
C VAL A 173 -18.49 -10.53 7.13
N ALA A 174 -18.47 -10.73 5.83
CA ALA A 174 -18.21 -12.02 5.20
C ALA A 174 -16.71 -12.30 5.03
N ALA A 175 -15.94 -11.30 4.59
CA ALA A 175 -14.50 -11.42 4.40
C ALA A 175 -13.78 -10.08 4.64
N ILE A 176 -12.55 -10.17 5.09
CA ILE A 176 -11.61 -9.05 5.20
C ILE A 176 -10.35 -9.41 4.42
N LEU A 177 -10.00 -8.60 3.44
CA LEU A 177 -8.80 -8.77 2.64
C LEU A 177 -7.70 -7.88 3.20
N SER A 178 -6.61 -8.43 3.68
CA SER A 178 -5.51 -7.68 4.30
C SER A 178 -4.33 -7.54 3.35
N LEU A 179 -3.83 -6.31 3.16
CA LEU A 179 -2.57 -6.06 2.46
C LEU A 179 -1.35 -6.56 3.24
N ASP A 180 -1.51 -6.79 4.52
CA ASP A 180 -0.50 -7.42 5.35
C ASP A 180 -0.63 -8.95 5.25
N PRO A 181 0.34 -9.66 4.65
CA PRO A 181 0.27 -11.11 4.46
C PRO A 181 0.37 -11.91 5.77
N PHE A 182 0.80 -11.29 6.88
CA PHE A 182 0.96 -11.95 8.17
C PHE A 182 -0.28 -11.79 9.06
N PHE A 183 -1.14 -10.83 8.76
CA PHE A 183 -2.33 -10.57 9.57
C PHE A 183 -3.36 -11.71 9.56
N PRO A 184 -3.57 -12.46 8.45
CA PRO A 184 -4.47 -13.61 8.48
C PRO A 184 -4.09 -14.67 9.52
N ALA A 185 -2.82 -15.01 9.65
CA ALA A 185 -2.34 -15.94 10.66
C ALA A 185 -2.57 -15.38 12.08
N HIS A 186 -2.15 -14.13 12.31
CA HIS A 186 -2.42 -13.44 13.58
C HIS A 186 -3.92 -13.43 13.93
N ALA A 187 -4.79 -13.13 12.96
CA ALA A 187 -6.22 -13.09 13.17
C ALA A 187 -6.80 -14.49 13.49
N ALA A 188 -6.34 -15.53 12.83
CA ALA A 188 -6.76 -16.91 13.09
C ALA A 188 -6.41 -17.35 14.51
N ASP A 189 -5.24 -16.94 15.01
CA ASP A 189 -4.76 -17.33 16.34
C ASP A 189 -5.40 -16.52 17.47
N HIS A 190 -5.75 -15.23 17.23
CA HIS A 190 -6.16 -14.31 18.29
C HIS A 190 -7.65 -13.96 18.28
N TYR A 191 -8.38 -14.20 17.18
CA TYR A 191 -9.79 -13.80 17.05
C TYR A 191 -10.69 -14.99 16.74
N ARG A 192 -11.84 -15.07 17.44
CA ARG A 192 -12.80 -16.17 17.28
C ARG A 192 -13.24 -16.45 15.83
N HIS A 193 -13.32 -15.42 15.00
CA HIS A 193 -13.71 -15.51 13.59
C HIS A 193 -12.58 -15.05 12.66
N GLY A 194 -11.32 -15.22 13.08
CA GLY A 194 -10.14 -14.80 12.33
C GLY A 194 -10.02 -15.42 10.95
N GLY A 195 -10.62 -16.59 10.72
CA GLY A 195 -10.67 -17.22 9.39
C GLY A 195 -11.41 -16.41 8.31
N LYS A 196 -12.12 -15.31 8.67
CA LYS A 196 -12.65 -14.36 7.71
C LYS A 196 -11.58 -13.47 7.09
N VAL A 197 -10.38 -13.41 7.68
CA VAL A 197 -9.26 -12.59 7.19
C VAL A 197 -8.42 -13.39 6.21
N GLN A 198 -8.19 -12.82 5.05
CA GLN A 198 -7.40 -13.40 3.96
C GLN A 198 -6.32 -12.42 3.51
N ALA A 199 -5.18 -12.92 3.05
CA ALA A 199 -4.16 -12.07 2.46
C ALA A 199 -4.61 -11.57 1.08
N LEU A 200 -4.41 -10.28 0.84
CA LEU A 200 -4.56 -9.65 -0.46
C LEU A 200 -3.19 -9.15 -0.89
N PRO A 201 -2.64 -9.61 -2.02
CA PRO A 201 -1.41 -9.04 -2.53
C PRO A 201 -1.62 -7.57 -2.93
N ASP A 202 -0.77 -6.67 -2.42
CA ASP A 202 -0.72 -5.28 -2.88
C ASP A 202 -0.31 -5.26 -4.36
N PRO A 203 -1.10 -4.67 -5.27
CA PRO A 203 -0.81 -4.79 -6.69
C PRO A 203 0.48 -4.06 -7.06
N ALA A 204 1.45 -4.80 -7.57
CA ALA A 204 2.61 -4.21 -8.21
C ALA A 204 2.18 -3.55 -9.53
N HIS A 205 2.67 -2.34 -9.77
CA HIS A 205 2.47 -1.70 -11.06
C HIS A 205 3.07 -2.58 -12.17
N PRO A 206 2.37 -2.83 -13.30
CA PRO A 206 3.00 -3.46 -14.45
C PRO A 206 4.22 -2.64 -14.87
N ALA A 207 5.22 -3.26 -15.48
CA ALA A 207 6.34 -2.50 -16.06
C ALA A 207 5.76 -1.42 -16.98
N ALA A 208 6.29 -0.20 -16.91
CA ALA A 208 5.99 0.76 -17.95
C ALA A 208 6.52 0.17 -19.26
N ASP A 209 5.73 0.25 -20.34
CA ASP A 209 6.27 -0.04 -21.68
C ASP A 209 7.34 1.03 -21.95
N SER A 210 8.58 0.68 -21.62
CA SER A 210 9.73 1.61 -21.60
C SER A 210 10.18 2.05 -22.99
N ALA A 211 9.39 1.80 -24.03
CA ALA A 211 9.74 2.06 -25.42
C ALA A 211 9.88 3.57 -25.78
N GLY A 212 9.82 4.48 -24.81
CA GLY A 212 9.88 5.91 -25.14
C GLY A 212 10.42 6.87 -24.08
N ALA A 213 10.62 6.45 -22.85
CA ALA A 213 11.16 7.35 -21.83
C ALA A 213 12.70 7.32 -21.86
N VAL A 214 13.30 8.11 -22.70
CA VAL A 214 14.72 8.46 -22.61
C VAL A 214 14.88 9.41 -21.42
N VAL A 215 14.92 8.87 -20.21
CA VAL A 215 15.56 9.61 -19.12
C VAL A 215 17.05 9.58 -19.44
N SER A 216 17.65 10.77 -19.56
CA SER A 216 19.07 10.95 -19.88
C SER A 216 19.93 9.90 -19.16
N ALA A 217 20.83 9.23 -19.89
CA ALA A 217 21.69 8.17 -19.35
C ALA A 217 22.63 8.65 -18.23
N ASP A 218 22.71 9.95 -17.97
CA ASP A 218 23.66 10.58 -17.06
C ASP A 218 22.99 11.17 -15.80
N ILE A 219 22.09 10.41 -15.16
CA ILE A 219 21.44 10.88 -13.92
C ILE A 219 22.41 10.90 -12.75
N VAL A 220 23.39 10.01 -12.77
CA VAL A 220 24.40 9.83 -11.73
C VAL A 220 25.78 9.84 -12.37
N PRO A 221 26.78 10.53 -11.80
CA PRO A 221 28.14 10.51 -12.32
C PRO A 221 28.69 9.08 -12.45
N PRO A 222 29.41 8.76 -13.53
CA PRO A 222 29.96 7.43 -13.76
C PRO A 222 30.88 7.00 -12.61
N GLY A 223 30.87 5.70 -12.31
CA GLY A 223 31.70 5.12 -11.24
C GLY A 223 31.14 5.26 -9.81
N ARG A 224 29.98 5.91 -9.63
CA ARG A 224 29.34 6.04 -8.33
C ARG A 224 28.20 5.04 -8.16
N ILE A 225 27.98 4.62 -6.91
CA ILE A 225 26.87 3.76 -6.51
C ILE A 225 25.67 4.64 -6.20
N ALA A 226 24.60 4.50 -6.99
CA ALA A 226 23.39 5.32 -6.89
C ALA A 226 22.41 4.79 -5.84
N PHE A 227 22.10 5.64 -4.87
CA PHE A 227 21.05 5.41 -3.87
C PHE A 227 19.86 6.31 -4.16
N LEU A 228 18.67 5.74 -4.33
CA LEU A 228 17.45 6.46 -4.69
C LEU A 228 16.43 6.47 -3.56
N LEU A 229 16.03 7.66 -3.11
CA LEU A 229 14.85 7.91 -2.28
C LEU A 229 13.77 8.58 -3.12
N PHE A 230 12.58 7.99 -3.26
CA PHE A 230 11.58 8.52 -4.17
C PHE A 230 10.16 8.61 -3.61
N GLY A 231 9.33 9.39 -4.30
CA GLY A 231 7.91 9.63 -4.02
C GLY A 231 7.68 10.95 -3.30
N TYR A 232 6.53 11.12 -2.61
CA TYR A 232 6.28 12.34 -1.84
C TYR A 232 7.17 12.35 -0.59
N LEU A 233 8.18 13.22 -0.58
CA LEU A 233 9.24 13.29 0.41
C LEU A 233 8.76 14.06 1.66
N THR A 234 8.23 13.32 2.60
CA THR A 234 7.83 13.79 3.93
C THR A 234 8.85 13.37 4.97
N GLU A 235 8.79 13.94 6.18
CA GLU A 235 9.60 13.50 7.32
C GLU A 235 9.53 11.98 7.52
N ARG A 236 8.34 11.41 7.38
CA ARG A 236 8.10 9.96 7.48
C ARG A 236 8.94 9.13 6.49
N LYS A 237 9.28 9.65 5.32
CA LYS A 237 10.13 8.96 4.33
C LYS A 237 11.60 8.90 4.74
N GLY A 238 12.01 9.67 5.73
CA GLY A 238 13.35 9.68 6.31
C GLY A 238 14.42 10.45 5.52
N PRO A 239 14.10 11.46 4.67
CA PRO A 239 15.14 12.19 3.92
C PRO A 239 16.14 12.89 4.87
N LEU A 240 15.66 13.44 5.98
CA LEU A 240 16.52 14.10 6.96
C LEU A 240 17.53 13.13 7.61
N MET A 241 17.06 11.91 7.95
CA MET A 241 17.90 10.87 8.52
C MET A 241 18.94 10.36 7.52
N VAL A 242 18.58 10.28 6.23
CA VAL A 242 19.55 9.96 5.17
C VAL A 242 20.63 11.04 5.11
N LEU A 243 20.28 12.32 5.09
CA LEU A 243 21.24 13.43 5.06
C LEU A 243 22.16 13.41 6.28
N ASP A 244 21.61 13.17 7.47
CA ASP A 244 22.39 13.06 8.71
C ASP A 244 23.34 11.83 8.67
N ALA A 245 22.90 10.69 8.10
CA ALA A 245 23.74 9.49 7.92
C ALA A 245 24.89 9.71 6.91
N LEU A 246 24.61 10.41 5.80
CA LEU A 246 25.62 10.70 4.78
C LEU A 246 26.79 11.53 5.32
N ARG A 247 26.56 12.39 6.31
CA ARG A 247 27.61 13.17 6.99
C ARG A 247 28.58 12.29 7.77
N LEU A 248 28.12 11.12 8.22
CA LEU A 248 28.92 10.19 9.03
C LEU A 248 29.72 9.19 8.18
N LEU A 249 29.57 9.20 6.86
CA LEU A 249 30.29 8.29 5.99
C LEU A 249 31.80 8.59 5.98
N PRO A 250 32.66 7.56 6.00
CA PRO A 250 34.08 7.75 5.71
C PRO A 250 34.28 8.38 4.32
N GLN A 251 35.25 9.27 4.17
CA GLN A 251 35.48 10.00 2.92
C GLN A 251 35.67 9.09 1.70
N ARG A 252 36.38 7.94 1.89
CA ARG A 252 36.55 6.91 0.87
C ARG A 252 35.22 6.31 0.35
N VAL A 253 34.20 6.27 1.23
CA VAL A 253 32.86 5.78 0.89
C VAL A 253 32.04 6.89 0.23
N ALA A 254 32.06 8.10 0.83
CA ALA A 254 31.35 9.27 0.31
C ALA A 254 31.72 9.59 -1.14
N ALA A 255 32.99 9.47 -1.52
CA ALA A 255 33.47 9.67 -2.88
C ALA A 255 32.89 8.66 -3.91
N ARG A 256 32.42 7.49 -3.45
CA ARG A 256 31.81 6.44 -4.30
C ARG A 256 30.28 6.47 -4.31
N VAL A 257 29.67 7.30 -3.47
CA VAL A 257 28.21 7.38 -3.29
C VAL A 257 27.61 8.51 -4.13
N ALA A 258 26.48 8.22 -4.76
CA ALA A 258 25.60 9.23 -5.30
C ALA A 258 24.19 9.02 -4.72
N VAL A 259 23.57 10.09 -4.23
CA VAL A 259 22.22 10.03 -3.65
C VAL A 259 21.29 10.92 -4.47
N LEU A 260 20.16 10.34 -4.87
CA LEU A 260 19.09 11.04 -5.57
C LEU A 260 17.82 11.02 -4.71
N PHE A 261 17.32 12.21 -4.36
CA PHE A 261 15.98 12.39 -3.85
C PHE A 261 15.07 12.81 -5.00
N ALA A 262 14.07 11.99 -5.34
CA ALA A 262 13.25 12.16 -6.52
C ALA A 262 11.76 12.17 -6.18
N GLY A 263 11.14 13.35 -6.30
CA GLY A 263 9.73 13.58 -6.01
C GLY A 263 9.46 14.85 -5.22
N ARG A 264 8.20 15.24 -5.13
CA ARG A 264 7.82 16.47 -4.44
C ARG A 264 8.23 16.43 -2.97
N VAL A 265 8.88 17.50 -2.53
CA VAL A 265 9.25 17.72 -1.13
C VAL A 265 8.09 18.36 -0.39
N ASP A 266 7.75 17.80 0.77
CA ASP A 266 6.78 18.41 1.68
C ASP A 266 7.28 19.80 2.14
N PRO A 267 6.50 20.88 1.97
CA PRO A 267 6.89 22.21 2.42
C PRO A 267 7.32 22.26 3.89
N ALA A 268 6.76 21.40 4.74
CA ALA A 268 7.08 21.38 6.18
C ALA A 268 8.53 20.97 6.49
N ILE A 269 9.22 20.29 5.58
CA ILE A 269 10.60 19.83 5.80
C ILE A 269 11.62 20.43 4.81
N ARG A 270 11.17 21.30 3.91
CA ARG A 270 12.01 21.89 2.85
C ARG A 270 13.22 22.59 3.42
N ASP A 271 13.02 23.54 4.31
CA ASP A 271 14.10 24.32 4.94
C ASP A 271 15.07 23.43 5.71
N ALA A 272 14.56 22.39 6.35
CA ALA A 272 15.39 21.41 7.07
C ALA A 272 16.25 20.56 6.13
N ILE A 273 15.75 20.24 4.94
CA ILE A 273 16.50 19.54 3.89
C ILE A 273 17.58 20.46 3.32
N GLU A 274 17.26 21.70 2.99
CA GLU A 274 18.21 22.67 2.43
C GLU A 274 19.36 22.94 3.42
N THR A 275 19.05 23.19 4.69
CA THR A 275 20.05 23.37 5.75
C THR A 275 21.02 22.20 5.83
N ARG A 276 20.50 20.95 5.85
CA ARG A 276 21.33 19.75 5.93
C ARG A 276 22.14 19.51 4.65
N ARG A 277 21.58 19.79 3.49
CA ARG A 277 22.27 19.74 2.21
C ARG A 277 23.50 20.67 2.21
N ASP A 278 23.34 21.93 2.69
CA ASP A 278 24.42 22.93 2.71
C ASP A 278 25.51 22.57 3.73
N VAL A 279 25.15 21.94 4.85
CA VAL A 279 26.12 21.37 5.79
C VAL A 279 26.86 20.19 5.15
N LEU A 280 26.11 19.26 4.53
CA LEU A 280 26.68 18.07 3.87
C LEU A 280 27.66 18.44 2.77
N ALA A 281 27.35 19.46 1.95
CA ALA A 281 28.21 19.92 0.87
C ALA A 281 29.59 20.46 1.37
N ARG A 282 29.63 21.00 2.60
CA ARG A 282 30.86 21.47 3.23
C ARG A 282 31.66 20.35 3.89
N GLU A 283 30.95 19.41 4.56
CA GLU A 283 31.59 18.32 5.32
C GLU A 283 32.01 17.13 4.45
N GLN A 284 31.26 16.89 3.34
CA GLN A 284 31.45 15.78 2.41
C GLN A 284 31.48 16.27 0.94
N PRO A 285 32.49 17.09 0.54
CA PRO A 285 32.54 17.70 -0.78
C PRO A 285 32.60 16.70 -1.94
N ASP A 286 33.10 15.49 -1.68
CA ASP A 286 33.20 14.42 -2.67
C ASP A 286 31.89 13.63 -2.84
N LEU A 287 30.90 13.81 -1.96
CA LEU A 287 29.62 13.11 -2.07
C LEU A 287 28.72 13.82 -3.10
N TRP A 288 28.14 13.05 -4.00
CA TRP A 288 27.17 13.59 -4.93
C TRP A 288 25.74 13.46 -4.39
N LEU A 289 25.04 14.59 -4.29
CA LEU A 289 23.65 14.67 -3.87
C LEU A 289 22.85 15.50 -4.87
N ARG A 290 21.74 14.95 -5.36
CA ARG A 290 20.75 15.67 -6.18
C ARG A 290 19.37 15.54 -5.56
N ILE A 291 18.61 16.65 -5.54
CA ILE A 291 17.22 16.71 -5.11
C ILE A 291 16.38 17.18 -6.30
N ASP A 292 15.51 16.32 -6.82
CA ASP A 292 14.58 16.61 -7.91
C ASP A 292 13.18 16.79 -7.33
N ASP A 293 12.88 18.04 -6.89
CA ASP A 293 11.63 18.42 -6.22
C ASP A 293 10.53 18.70 -7.25
N ARG A 294 10.02 17.66 -7.86
CA ARG A 294 8.89 17.74 -8.80
C ARG A 294 8.08 16.45 -8.78
N ARG A 295 6.89 16.47 -9.35
CA ARG A 295 6.14 15.25 -9.61
C ARG A 295 6.80 14.51 -10.77
N LEU A 296 7.12 13.25 -10.56
CA LEU A 296 7.59 12.33 -11.60
C LEU A 296 6.41 11.61 -12.20
N ASP A 297 6.48 11.36 -13.49
CA ASP A 297 5.58 10.41 -14.12
C ASP A 297 6.05 8.95 -13.85
N ARG A 298 5.26 8.01 -14.32
CA ARG A 298 5.52 6.59 -14.06
C ARG A 298 6.75 6.08 -14.82
N ALA A 299 6.94 6.50 -16.07
CA ALA A 299 8.04 6.05 -16.90
C ALA A 299 9.38 6.61 -16.41
N GLU A 300 9.38 7.88 -16.00
CA GLU A 300 10.54 8.51 -15.33
C GLU A 300 10.92 7.75 -14.06
N LEU A 301 9.94 7.42 -13.22
CA LEU A 301 10.19 6.69 -11.98
C LEU A 301 10.72 5.28 -12.23
N ASP A 302 10.17 4.58 -13.21
CA ASP A 302 10.64 3.24 -13.61
C ASP A 302 12.10 3.27 -14.09
N SER A 303 12.44 4.28 -14.90
CA SER A 303 13.80 4.51 -15.35
C SER A 303 14.76 4.80 -14.19
N LEU A 304 14.39 5.70 -13.27
CA LEU A 304 15.19 6.03 -12.08
C LEU A 304 15.45 4.80 -11.18
N VAL A 305 14.42 4.02 -10.91
CA VAL A 305 14.54 2.80 -10.11
C VAL A 305 15.45 1.78 -10.80
N THR A 306 15.30 1.61 -12.11
CA THR A 306 16.10 0.65 -12.89
C THR A 306 17.57 1.06 -12.98
N GLN A 307 17.87 2.35 -13.04
CA GLN A 307 19.25 2.87 -13.11
C GLN A 307 19.93 2.99 -11.74
N SER A 308 19.16 2.94 -10.67
CA SER A 308 19.72 3.02 -9.30
C SER A 308 20.32 1.69 -8.87
N ALA A 309 21.37 1.75 -8.05
CA ALA A 309 21.99 0.57 -7.46
C ALA A 309 21.28 0.09 -6.20
N VAL A 310 20.72 1.02 -5.43
CA VAL A 310 20.03 0.76 -4.15
C VAL A 310 18.80 1.65 -4.02
N ILE A 311 17.71 1.09 -3.52
CA ILE A 311 16.49 1.83 -3.20
C ILE A 311 16.41 2.07 -1.70
N LEU A 312 16.23 3.34 -1.31
CA LEU A 312 16.13 3.74 0.10
C LEU A 312 14.70 3.72 0.60
N ALA A 313 14.47 3.05 1.72
CA ALA A 313 13.20 3.02 2.43
C ALA A 313 13.39 3.17 3.97
N PRO A 314 14.12 4.18 4.46
CA PRO A 314 14.46 4.37 5.88
C PRO A 314 13.34 5.11 6.61
N TYR A 315 12.11 4.59 6.51
CA TYR A 315 10.94 5.28 7.03
C TYR A 315 11.01 5.52 8.53
N GLN A 316 10.45 6.66 8.94
CA GLN A 316 10.40 7.08 10.33
C GLN A 316 9.01 6.79 10.90
N ARG A 317 8.93 6.04 12.02
CA ARG A 317 7.69 5.72 12.74
C ARG A 317 6.57 5.17 11.83
N PHE A 318 6.94 4.48 10.77
CA PHE A 318 6.01 3.91 9.81
C PHE A 318 6.03 2.39 9.87
N VAL A 319 4.92 1.79 10.23
CA VAL A 319 4.82 0.34 10.46
C VAL A 319 4.08 -0.43 9.37
N GLY A 320 3.46 0.26 8.41
CA GLY A 320 2.65 -0.33 7.33
C GLY A 320 3.42 -0.85 6.12
N SER A 321 2.69 -1.22 5.06
CA SER A 321 3.25 -1.61 3.76
C SER A 321 3.73 -0.39 2.96
N SER A 322 4.60 -0.63 2.01
CA SER A 322 5.05 0.40 1.06
C SER A 322 5.30 -0.19 -0.32
N GLY A 323 4.70 0.42 -1.34
CA GLY A 323 4.92 0.07 -2.74
C GLY A 323 6.38 0.19 -3.22
N VAL A 324 7.24 0.89 -2.47
CA VAL A 324 8.68 1.01 -2.78
C VAL A 324 9.36 -0.37 -2.87
N LEU A 325 8.97 -1.33 -2.01
CA LEU A 325 9.50 -2.70 -2.08
C LEU A 325 9.14 -3.40 -3.39
N LEU A 326 7.93 -3.13 -3.92
CA LEU A 326 7.48 -3.71 -5.19
C LEU A 326 8.25 -3.14 -6.38
N TRP A 327 8.50 -1.83 -6.38
CA TRP A 327 9.33 -1.18 -7.39
C TRP A 327 10.74 -1.76 -7.40
N ALA A 328 11.38 -1.83 -6.23
CA ALA A 328 12.73 -2.35 -6.06
C ALA A 328 12.84 -3.83 -6.49
N ALA A 329 11.94 -4.68 -6.00
CA ALA A 329 11.92 -6.12 -6.30
C ALA A 329 11.72 -6.39 -7.80
N ARG A 330 10.80 -5.67 -8.46
CA ARG A 330 10.56 -5.79 -9.90
C ARG A 330 11.80 -5.41 -10.72
N ALA A 331 12.52 -4.37 -10.30
CA ALA A 331 13.74 -3.94 -10.96
C ALA A 331 14.98 -4.76 -10.55
N GLY A 332 14.86 -5.73 -9.66
CA GLY A 332 15.99 -6.49 -9.11
C GLY A 332 16.99 -5.62 -8.35
N ARG A 333 16.52 -4.56 -7.67
CA ARG A 333 17.37 -3.63 -6.92
C ARG A 333 17.25 -3.87 -5.43
N PRO A 334 18.38 -4.00 -4.70
CA PRO A 334 18.36 -4.15 -3.26
C PRO A 334 17.79 -2.91 -2.58
N VAL A 335 17.14 -3.13 -1.44
CA VAL A 335 16.57 -2.07 -0.61
C VAL A 335 17.42 -1.89 0.64
N LEU A 336 17.62 -0.65 1.06
CA LEU A 336 18.02 -0.33 2.43
C LEU A 336 16.81 0.25 3.17
N ALA A 337 16.22 -0.56 4.04
CA ALA A 337 14.96 -0.28 4.70
C ALA A 337 15.10 -0.11 6.23
N GLN A 338 14.05 0.43 6.86
CA GLN A 338 13.97 0.37 8.32
C GLN A 338 13.89 -1.07 8.83
N SER A 339 14.38 -1.33 10.06
CA SER A 339 14.41 -2.67 10.65
C SER A 339 13.09 -3.12 11.27
N PHE A 340 12.11 -2.24 11.44
CA PHE A 340 10.85 -2.48 12.13
C PHE A 340 9.64 -2.43 11.18
N GLY A 341 8.48 -2.85 11.68
CA GLY A 341 7.22 -2.84 10.95
C GLY A 341 7.19 -3.77 9.75
N LEU A 342 6.17 -3.63 8.92
CA LEU A 342 5.92 -4.53 7.79
C LEU A 342 7.01 -4.42 6.71
N VAL A 343 7.50 -3.20 6.42
CA VAL A 343 8.58 -2.98 5.44
C VAL A 343 9.83 -3.73 5.85
N GLY A 344 10.28 -3.59 7.10
CA GLY A 344 11.48 -4.29 7.58
C GLY A 344 11.30 -5.81 7.58
N ARG A 345 10.12 -6.31 7.97
CA ARG A 345 9.83 -7.75 7.95
C ARG A 345 9.83 -8.32 6.54
N LEU A 346 9.13 -7.68 5.59
CA LEU A 346 9.11 -8.11 4.20
C LEU A 346 10.50 -8.09 3.55
N THR A 347 11.30 -7.04 3.84
CA THR A 347 12.68 -6.95 3.33
C THR A 347 13.52 -8.14 3.77
N ARG A 348 13.44 -8.53 5.05
CA ARG A 348 14.17 -9.71 5.56
C ARG A 348 13.63 -11.04 5.01
N GLU A 349 12.31 -11.23 5.07
CA GLU A 349 11.67 -12.49 4.70
C GLU A 349 11.87 -12.84 3.24
N HIS A 350 11.79 -11.83 2.36
CA HIS A 350 12.01 -12.00 0.93
C HIS A 350 13.43 -11.66 0.47
N ARG A 351 14.38 -11.45 1.40
CA ARG A 351 15.78 -11.14 1.10
C ARG A 351 15.93 -10.03 0.07
N LEU A 352 15.14 -8.96 0.22
CA LEU A 352 15.11 -7.84 -0.74
C LEU A 352 16.24 -6.85 -0.53
N GLY A 353 17.10 -7.01 0.49
CA GLY A 353 18.16 -6.08 0.81
C GLY A 353 18.53 -6.07 2.30
N LEU A 354 19.06 -4.95 2.77
CA LEU A 354 19.45 -4.75 4.17
C LEU A 354 18.40 -3.94 4.94
N VAL A 355 18.43 -4.09 6.25
CA VAL A 355 17.61 -3.30 7.18
C VAL A 355 18.46 -2.64 8.23
N ALA A 356 18.16 -1.37 8.55
CA ALA A 356 18.80 -0.60 9.58
C ALA A 356 17.78 -0.04 10.58
N ASP A 357 18.22 0.27 11.79
CA ASP A 357 17.47 1.14 12.67
C ASP A 357 17.51 2.57 12.08
N SER A 358 16.49 2.90 11.32
CA SER A 358 16.44 4.16 10.56
C SER A 358 16.25 5.40 11.44
N SER A 359 16.07 5.24 12.75
CA SER A 359 16.05 6.35 13.72
C SER A 359 17.46 6.75 14.20
N ASP A 360 18.47 5.96 13.84
CA ASP A 360 19.88 6.18 14.19
C ASP A 360 20.71 6.41 12.91
N PRO A 361 21.16 7.66 12.66
CA PRO A 361 21.97 7.98 11.47
C PRO A 361 23.27 7.16 11.37
N ALA A 362 23.88 6.81 12.50
CA ALA A 362 25.14 6.05 12.48
C ALA A 362 24.91 4.60 12.00
N LYS A 363 23.80 3.98 12.43
CA LYS A 363 23.43 2.64 11.94
C LYS A 363 23.05 2.66 10.46
N LEU A 364 22.38 3.71 9.99
CA LEU A 364 22.06 3.87 8.59
C LEU A 364 23.33 4.07 7.75
N ALA A 365 24.28 4.89 8.22
CA ALA A 365 25.58 5.11 7.59
C ALA A 365 26.38 3.80 7.49
N ALA A 366 26.43 3.00 8.55
CA ALA A 366 27.15 1.72 8.58
C ALA A 366 26.58 0.74 7.50
N GLU A 367 25.26 0.68 7.32
CA GLU A 367 24.68 -0.18 6.28
C GLU A 367 24.87 0.38 4.86
N ILE A 368 24.93 1.72 4.69
CA ILE A 368 25.33 2.34 3.41
C ILE A 368 26.79 1.93 3.09
N GLU A 369 27.71 2.10 4.03
CA GLU A 369 29.12 1.68 3.89
C GLU A 369 29.23 0.20 3.53
N ARG A 370 28.52 -0.66 4.26
CA ARG A 370 28.47 -2.10 3.98
C ARG A 370 28.01 -2.43 2.58
N MET A 371 26.95 -1.73 2.06
CA MET A 371 26.49 -1.90 0.69
C MET A 371 27.52 -1.42 -0.35
N VAL A 372 28.21 -0.34 -0.07
CA VAL A 372 29.25 0.21 -0.97
C VAL A 372 30.46 -0.73 -1.04
N ASP A 373 30.93 -1.24 0.07
CA ASP A 373 32.12 -2.09 0.14
C ASP A 373 31.83 -3.52 -0.32
N GLY A 374 30.66 -4.08 -0.01
CA GLY A 374 30.26 -5.44 -0.41
C GLY A 374 29.70 -5.57 -1.82
N GLY A 375 29.38 -4.46 -2.47
CA GLY A 375 28.65 -4.43 -3.74
C GLY A 375 27.14 -4.65 -3.53
N PRO A 376 26.28 -3.69 -3.91
CA PRO A 376 24.85 -3.71 -3.58
C PRO A 376 24.10 -4.99 -3.95
N GLN A 377 24.43 -5.57 -5.12
CA GLN A 377 23.72 -6.75 -5.65
C GLN A 377 23.95 -8.04 -4.83
N THR A 378 24.95 -8.08 -3.97
CA THR A 378 25.19 -9.22 -3.08
C THR A 378 24.15 -9.31 -1.95
N PHE A 379 23.41 -8.25 -1.71
CA PHE A 379 22.44 -8.14 -0.61
C PHE A 379 21.00 -8.44 -1.02
N ILE A 380 20.73 -8.79 -2.29
CA ILE A 380 19.43 -9.18 -2.76
C ILE A 380 19.44 -10.62 -3.30
N ASP A 381 18.39 -11.37 -3.00
CA ASP A 381 18.10 -12.63 -3.66
C ASP A 381 17.14 -12.36 -4.84
N LEU A 382 17.68 -12.39 -6.06
CA LEU A 382 16.92 -12.05 -7.26
C LEU A 382 15.75 -13.01 -7.51
N SER A 383 15.87 -14.29 -7.16
CA SER A 383 14.78 -15.25 -7.30
C SER A 383 13.65 -14.92 -6.34
N SER A 384 13.97 -14.69 -5.07
CA SER A 384 12.99 -14.29 -4.07
C SER A 384 12.33 -12.94 -4.39
N ALA A 385 13.09 -11.98 -4.94
CA ALA A 385 12.56 -10.69 -5.38
C ALA A 385 11.60 -10.84 -6.58
N ALA A 386 11.93 -11.69 -7.55
CA ALA A 386 11.06 -11.99 -8.67
C ALA A 386 9.76 -12.67 -8.22
N ASP A 387 9.82 -13.63 -7.30
CA ASP A 387 8.65 -14.28 -6.70
C ASP A 387 7.78 -13.29 -5.91
N PHE A 388 8.43 -12.40 -5.14
CA PHE A 388 7.75 -11.33 -4.42
C PHE A 388 6.98 -10.40 -5.37
N ALA A 389 7.58 -9.98 -6.48
CA ALA A 389 6.94 -9.10 -7.46
C ALA A 389 5.85 -9.83 -8.25
N SER A 390 6.11 -11.06 -8.76
CA SER A 390 5.17 -11.82 -9.59
C SER A 390 3.93 -12.30 -8.83
N SER A 391 4.05 -12.51 -7.51
CA SER A 391 2.91 -12.85 -6.66
C SER A 391 1.92 -11.69 -6.45
N ARG A 392 2.30 -10.45 -6.78
CA ARG A 392 1.57 -9.20 -6.51
C ARG A 392 1.11 -8.52 -7.79
N THR A 393 0.35 -9.23 -8.60
CA THR A 393 -0.16 -8.70 -9.88
C THR A 393 -1.50 -7.98 -9.72
N PRO A 394 -1.83 -6.98 -10.57
CA PRO A 394 -3.14 -6.38 -10.63
C PRO A 394 -4.26 -7.40 -10.82
N HIS A 395 -4.02 -8.45 -11.61
CA HIS A 395 -4.97 -9.54 -11.83
C HIS A 395 -5.30 -10.29 -10.53
N ARG A 396 -4.30 -10.68 -9.72
CA ARG A 396 -4.52 -11.35 -8.41
C ARG A 396 -5.24 -10.44 -7.42
N PHE A 397 -4.90 -9.17 -7.41
CA PHE A 397 -5.59 -8.17 -6.60
C PHE A 397 -7.07 -8.06 -6.99
N ALA A 398 -7.35 -7.88 -8.27
CA ALA A 398 -8.71 -7.66 -8.77
C ALA A 398 -9.60 -8.91 -8.72
N SER A 399 -9.02 -10.12 -8.81
CA SER A 399 -9.78 -11.37 -8.69
C SER A 399 -10.29 -11.63 -7.28
N ALA A 400 -9.58 -11.17 -6.23
CA ALA A 400 -9.91 -11.47 -4.84
C ALA A 400 -11.32 -11.01 -4.41
N PRO A 401 -11.82 -9.81 -4.73
CA PRO A 401 -13.20 -9.42 -4.44
C PRO A 401 -14.23 -10.29 -5.14
N ALA A 402 -13.94 -10.72 -6.37
CA ALA A 402 -14.85 -11.54 -7.18
C ALA A 402 -14.93 -13.01 -6.70
N THR A 403 -13.89 -13.48 -5.99
CA THR A 403 -13.79 -14.86 -5.47
C THR A 403 -14.11 -14.97 -3.98
N SER A 404 -14.27 -13.84 -3.27
CA SER A 404 -14.62 -13.85 -1.84
C SER A 404 -15.93 -14.61 -1.60
N PRO A 405 -15.95 -15.58 -0.67
CA PRO A 405 -17.12 -16.42 -0.45
C PRO A 405 -18.32 -15.59 0.04
N ALA A 406 -19.46 -15.81 -0.59
CA ALA A 406 -20.74 -15.19 -0.21
C ALA A 406 -21.31 -15.74 1.10
N SER A 407 -20.75 -16.84 1.61
CA SER A 407 -21.15 -17.48 2.85
C SER A 407 -19.95 -17.71 3.73
N PRO A 408 -20.06 -17.53 5.05
CA PRO A 408 -19.01 -17.96 5.96
C PRO A 408 -18.75 -19.47 5.77
N PRO A 409 -17.51 -19.94 5.87
CA PRO A 409 -17.23 -21.39 5.86
C PRO A 409 -18.07 -22.05 6.96
N PRO A 410 -18.62 -23.26 6.69
CA PRO A 410 -19.38 -24.00 7.70
C PRO A 410 -18.51 -24.13 8.95
N GLY A 411 -19.05 -23.72 10.10
CA GLY A 411 -18.35 -23.79 11.38
C GLY A 411 -17.82 -25.21 11.59
N ARG A 412 -16.52 -25.36 11.91
CA ARG A 412 -15.99 -26.63 12.41
C ARG A 412 -16.89 -27.10 13.53
N PRO A 413 -17.35 -28.36 13.51
CA PRO A 413 -18.12 -28.89 14.63
C PRO A 413 -17.31 -28.71 15.92
N ALA A 414 -17.94 -28.17 16.95
CA ALA A 414 -17.35 -28.00 18.25
C ALA A 414 -16.88 -29.39 18.73
N THR A 415 -15.59 -29.61 18.81
CA THR A 415 -15.04 -30.73 19.56
C THR A 415 -15.44 -30.53 21.02
N ARG A 416 -16.45 -31.27 21.48
CA ARG A 416 -16.79 -31.39 22.90
C ARG A 416 -15.53 -31.92 23.62
N ARG A 417 -15.01 -31.13 24.52
CA ARG A 417 -14.29 -31.61 25.72
C ARG A 417 -14.98 -31.05 26.94
#